data_78e8a3de2cae2397d5bb6918977bd91d
#
_entry.id   78e8a3de2cae2397d5bb6918977bd91d
#
_cell.length_a   1.000
_cell.length_b   1.000
_cell.length_c   1.000
_cell.angle_alpha   90.00
_cell.angle_beta   90.00
_cell.angle_gamma   90.00
#
_symmetry.space_group_name_H-M   'P 1'
#
loop_
_entity.id
_entity.type
_entity.pdbx_description
1 polymer ?
#
loop_
_entity_poly.entity_id
_entity_poly.type
_entity_poly.pdbx_seq_one_letter_code
_entity_poly.pdbx_strand_id
1 'polypeptide(L)'
;MNAHTFASGRMAKLRQKWMLALALALMHAVLGLGLGLGGVPAHANGLDSLEQFMRQAKTGRAQFTQVVTAPAKPGQTARSKTSSGIFEFDRPGRFLFNYQKPFVQTLVADGQTLWMYDADLNQVTARKQAQVLGSTPAAILTSANDLKALQADFVFQAEPDKEGLQWMRATPKAKDGQIQSVLAAFRDTDKGPALAVLEVQDSFGQRSVLTFTAYESNPAFSATNFQFKPPPGADVLRP
;
A
#
# COMPACT_ATOMS: atom_id res chain seq x y z
N MET A 1 -2.34 -56.69 -75.41
CA MET A 1 -1.22 -56.92 -74.42
C MET A 1 -0.68 -55.56 -74.02
N ASN A 2 -0.73 -55.29 -72.73
CA ASN A 2 -0.03 -54.22 -71.96
C ASN A 2 -0.38 -52.76 -72.16
N ALA A 3 -1.49 -52.36 -71.54
CA ALA A 3 -1.82 -50.91 -71.27
C ALA A 3 -1.88 -50.57 -69.78
N HIS A 4 -1.39 -51.44 -68.87
CA HIS A 4 -1.59 -51.23 -67.40
C HIS A 4 -0.32 -50.81 -66.64
N THR A 5 0.85 -50.62 -67.28
CA THR A 5 2.10 -50.36 -66.52
C THR A 5 2.57 -48.90 -66.53
N PHE A 6 1.89 -47.99 -67.24
CA PHE A 6 2.31 -46.56 -67.32
C PHE A 6 1.61 -45.59 -66.39
N ALA A 7 0.55 -46.02 -65.74
CA ALA A 7 -0.26 -45.10 -64.84
C ALA A 7 0.23 -45.05 -63.39
N SER A 8 0.94 -46.08 -62.90
CA SER A 8 1.33 -46.14 -61.45
C SER A 8 2.52 -45.25 -61.11
N GLY A 9 3.44 -45.00 -61.98
CA GLY A 9 4.65 -44.19 -61.75
C GLY A 9 4.40 -42.69 -61.68
N ARG A 10 3.35 -42.15 -62.33
CA ARG A 10 3.00 -40.73 -62.29
C ARG A 10 2.27 -40.37 -61.00
N MET A 11 1.41 -41.22 -60.50
CA MET A 11 0.67 -40.96 -59.24
C MET A 11 1.58 -41.06 -58.03
N ALA A 12 2.56 -41.95 -58.02
CA ALA A 12 3.53 -42.04 -56.93
C ALA A 12 4.42 -40.79 -56.84
N LYS A 13 4.87 -40.23 -57.96
CA LYS A 13 5.63 -38.96 -57.94
C LYS A 13 4.80 -37.72 -57.58
N LEU A 14 3.51 -37.72 -57.88
CA LEU A 14 2.62 -36.63 -57.49
C LEU A 14 2.37 -36.66 -56.00
N ARG A 15 2.12 -37.83 -55.41
CA ARG A 15 1.93 -38.00 -53.96
C ARG A 15 3.18 -37.62 -53.16
N GLN A 16 4.36 -37.91 -53.67
CA GLN A 16 5.64 -37.56 -53.03
C GLN A 16 5.90 -36.04 -53.05
N LYS A 17 5.50 -35.31 -54.10
CA LYS A 17 5.60 -33.86 -54.19
C LYS A 17 4.61 -33.16 -53.23
N TRP A 18 3.43 -33.72 -53.04
CA TRP A 18 2.43 -33.16 -52.10
C TRP A 18 2.81 -33.43 -50.63
N MET A 19 3.43 -34.55 -50.30
CA MET A 19 3.93 -34.82 -48.95
C MET A 19 5.12 -33.93 -48.58
N LEU A 20 6.01 -33.63 -49.52
CA LEU A 20 7.10 -32.67 -49.30
C LEU A 20 6.60 -31.22 -49.16
N ALA A 21 5.56 -30.82 -49.89
CA ALA A 21 4.93 -29.51 -49.74
C ALA A 21 4.21 -29.36 -48.38
N LEU A 22 3.56 -30.44 -47.89
CA LEU A 22 2.91 -30.42 -46.56
C LEU A 22 3.94 -30.40 -45.42
N ALA A 23 5.08 -31.09 -45.56
CA ALA A 23 6.14 -31.09 -44.56
C ALA A 23 6.82 -29.71 -44.45
N LEU A 24 7.01 -28.98 -45.55
CA LEU A 24 7.54 -27.61 -45.51
C LEU A 24 6.55 -26.61 -44.94
N ALA A 25 5.23 -26.77 -45.15
CA ALA A 25 4.22 -25.90 -44.60
C ALA A 25 4.07 -26.07 -43.08
N LEU A 26 4.21 -27.28 -42.54
CA LEU A 26 4.21 -27.56 -41.10
C LEU A 26 5.48 -27.04 -40.39
N MET A 27 6.64 -27.02 -41.09
CA MET A 27 7.88 -26.52 -40.50
C MET A 27 7.89 -24.98 -40.36
N HIS A 28 7.14 -24.24 -41.19
CA HIS A 28 6.97 -22.79 -41.05
C HIS A 28 5.89 -22.39 -40.04
N ALA A 29 4.93 -23.26 -39.78
CA ALA A 29 3.91 -22.99 -38.74
C ALA A 29 4.45 -23.12 -37.30
N VAL A 30 5.51 -23.92 -37.09
CA VAL A 30 6.15 -24.07 -35.76
C VAL A 30 7.16 -22.94 -35.49
N LEU A 31 7.72 -22.30 -36.53
CA LEU A 31 8.65 -21.16 -36.34
C LEU A 31 7.94 -19.82 -36.17
N GLY A 32 6.65 -19.73 -36.45
CA GLY A 32 5.83 -18.51 -36.28
C GLY A 32 5.11 -18.40 -34.95
N LEU A 33 5.08 -19.45 -34.11
CA LEU A 33 4.38 -19.48 -32.84
C LEU A 33 5.29 -19.23 -31.61
N GLY A 34 6.55 -18.87 -31.84
CA GLY A 34 7.59 -18.72 -30.83
C GLY A 34 7.91 -17.29 -30.40
N LEU A 35 7.20 -16.27 -30.88
CA LEU A 35 7.50 -14.85 -30.56
C LEU A 35 6.25 -14.07 -30.16
N GLY A 36 5.51 -14.60 -29.22
CA GLY A 36 4.32 -13.94 -28.64
C GLY A 36 4.11 -14.28 -27.18
N LEU A 37 5.17 -14.59 -26.41
CA LEU A 37 5.14 -14.40 -24.97
C LEU A 37 5.30 -12.90 -24.73
N GLY A 38 4.28 -12.13 -25.07
CA GLY A 38 4.06 -10.84 -24.47
C GLY A 38 4.02 -11.10 -22.97
N GLY A 39 5.12 -10.79 -22.26
CA GLY A 39 5.14 -10.81 -20.81
C GLY A 39 3.97 -9.94 -20.38
N VAL A 40 2.95 -10.54 -19.79
CA VAL A 40 1.94 -9.81 -19.07
C VAL A 40 2.75 -8.97 -18.09
N PRO A 41 2.69 -7.63 -18.13
CA PRO A 41 3.39 -6.83 -17.14
C PRO A 41 2.93 -7.37 -15.81
N ALA A 42 3.86 -7.90 -15.01
CA ALA A 42 3.57 -8.32 -13.66
C ALA A 42 3.09 -7.03 -12.96
N HIS A 43 1.79 -6.89 -12.77
CA HIS A 43 1.25 -5.79 -12.00
C HIS A 43 1.84 -5.94 -10.61
N ALA A 44 2.52 -4.89 -10.15
CA ALA A 44 3.01 -4.84 -8.79
C ALA A 44 1.79 -5.08 -7.87
N ASN A 45 1.88 -6.07 -7.01
CA ASN A 45 0.84 -6.29 -5.99
C ASN A 45 1.05 -5.31 -4.84
N GLY A 46 0.09 -5.22 -3.92
CA GLY A 46 0.16 -4.26 -2.82
C GLY A 46 1.39 -4.43 -1.90
N LEU A 47 2.01 -5.63 -1.84
CA LEU A 47 3.26 -5.83 -1.07
C LEU A 47 4.45 -5.23 -1.80
N ASP A 48 4.55 -5.43 -3.11
CA ASP A 48 5.60 -4.83 -3.94
C ASP A 48 5.51 -3.31 -3.87
N SER A 49 4.28 -2.77 -3.92
CA SER A 49 4.01 -1.34 -3.78
C SER A 49 4.42 -0.80 -2.41
N LEU A 50 4.14 -1.53 -1.31
CA LEU A 50 4.62 -1.17 0.02
C LEU A 50 6.15 -1.15 0.09
N GLU A 51 6.81 -2.21 -0.39
CA GLU A 51 8.27 -2.27 -0.39
C GLU A 51 8.91 -1.13 -1.18
N GLN A 52 8.38 -0.86 -2.37
CA GLN A 52 8.85 0.23 -3.22
C GLN A 52 8.63 1.59 -2.56
N PHE A 53 7.45 1.82 -1.98
CA PHE A 53 7.12 3.02 -1.21
C PHE A 53 8.10 3.22 -0.04
N MET A 54 8.39 2.17 0.73
CA MET A 54 9.34 2.24 1.84
C MET A 54 10.76 2.56 1.39
N ARG A 55 11.19 2.01 0.25
CA ARG A 55 12.54 2.27 -0.29
C ARG A 55 12.69 3.67 -0.87
N GLN A 56 11.66 4.17 -1.57
CA GLN A 56 11.76 5.39 -2.37
C GLN A 56 11.32 6.65 -1.62
N ALA A 57 10.25 6.57 -0.81
CA ALA A 57 9.72 7.72 -0.09
C ALA A 57 10.44 7.89 1.26
N LYS A 58 11.46 8.73 1.31
CA LYS A 58 12.16 9.10 2.56
C LYS A 58 11.34 10.09 3.36
N THR A 59 10.77 11.07 2.66
CA THR A 59 9.84 12.03 3.20
C THR A 59 8.55 12.04 2.37
N GLY A 60 7.47 12.51 2.95
CA GLY A 60 6.20 12.66 2.24
C GLY A 60 5.29 13.67 2.91
N ARG A 61 4.44 14.27 2.10
CA ARG A 61 3.34 15.15 2.54
C ARG A 61 2.08 14.75 1.79
N ALA A 62 0.93 14.78 2.47
CA ALA A 62 -0.36 14.58 1.86
C ALA A 62 -1.45 15.32 2.63
N GLN A 63 -2.53 15.68 1.96
CA GLN A 63 -3.78 15.98 2.63
C GLN A 63 -4.46 14.66 3.00
N PHE A 64 -5.17 14.61 4.11
CA PHE A 64 -5.95 13.43 4.47
C PHE A 64 -7.38 13.79 4.87
N THR A 65 -8.29 12.85 4.61
CA THR A 65 -9.62 12.78 5.21
C THR A 65 -9.72 11.46 5.96
N GLN A 66 -10.09 11.51 7.23
CA GLN A 66 -10.30 10.35 8.08
C GLN A 66 -11.77 10.19 8.40
N VAL A 67 -12.30 8.99 8.19
CA VAL A 67 -13.65 8.60 8.62
C VAL A 67 -13.51 7.50 9.67
N VAL A 68 -13.94 7.78 10.89
CA VAL A 68 -13.99 6.82 11.99
C VAL A 68 -15.43 6.37 12.18
N THR A 69 -15.67 5.08 12.00
CA THR A 69 -16.99 4.46 12.14
C THR A 69 -17.01 3.55 13.36
N ALA A 70 -17.80 3.88 14.34
CA ALA A 70 -18.04 3.01 15.49
C ALA A 70 -18.97 1.84 15.12
N PRO A 71 -18.81 0.66 15.75
CA PRO A 71 -19.72 -0.46 15.51
C PRO A 71 -21.17 -0.08 15.84
N ALA A 72 -22.11 -0.61 15.06
CA ALA A 72 -23.53 -0.40 15.31
C ALA A 72 -23.92 -1.05 16.65
N LYS A 73 -24.63 -0.31 17.49
CA LYS A 73 -25.29 -0.89 18.68
C LYS A 73 -26.58 -1.60 18.26
N PRO A 74 -27.05 -2.62 19.01
CA PRO A 74 -28.33 -3.25 18.70
C PRO A 74 -29.46 -2.22 18.49
N GLY A 75 -30.13 -2.29 17.35
CA GLY A 75 -31.22 -1.38 16.98
C GLY A 75 -30.81 0.05 16.57
N GLN A 76 -29.51 0.33 16.42
CA GLN A 76 -29.00 1.64 16.00
C GLN A 76 -28.10 1.51 14.74
N THR A 77 -28.10 2.56 13.94
CA THR A 77 -27.15 2.67 12.83
C THR A 77 -25.75 3.01 13.33
N ALA A 78 -24.72 2.54 12.63
CA ALA A 78 -23.33 2.91 12.90
C ALA A 78 -23.17 4.45 12.82
N ARG A 79 -22.38 5.00 13.74
CA ARG A 79 -22.08 6.45 13.76
C ARG A 79 -20.68 6.68 13.20
N SER A 80 -20.56 7.63 12.29
CA SER A 80 -19.28 8.04 11.74
C SER A 80 -18.93 9.47 12.12
N LYS A 81 -17.63 9.72 12.32
CA LYS A 81 -17.03 11.04 12.47
C LYS A 81 -16.02 11.24 11.37
N THR A 82 -16.03 12.43 10.75
CA THR A 82 -15.07 12.79 9.71
C THR A 82 -14.16 13.89 10.21
N SER A 83 -12.86 13.71 10.01
CA SER A 83 -11.81 14.69 10.29
C SER A 83 -10.93 14.86 9.06
N SER A 84 -10.25 15.99 8.94
CA SER A 84 -9.31 16.22 7.83
C SER A 84 -8.15 17.08 8.26
N GLY A 85 -7.04 17.01 7.51
CA GLY A 85 -5.84 17.74 7.83
C GLY A 85 -4.68 17.42 6.89
N ILE A 86 -3.47 17.63 7.38
CA ILE A 86 -2.21 17.39 6.67
C ILE A 86 -1.44 16.30 7.40
N PHE A 87 -0.93 15.34 6.64
CA PHE A 87 0.00 14.31 7.09
C PHE A 87 1.35 14.56 6.47
N GLU A 88 2.39 14.52 7.28
CA GLU A 88 3.79 14.61 6.87
C GLU A 88 4.60 13.52 7.56
N PHE A 89 5.62 13.01 6.89
CA PHE A 89 6.56 12.07 7.51
C PHE A 89 7.98 12.29 7.00
N ASP A 90 8.93 11.90 7.85
CA ASP A 90 10.34 11.85 7.54
C ASP A 90 10.94 10.60 8.23
N ARG A 91 11.31 9.62 7.43
CA ARG A 91 11.84 8.35 7.92
C ARG A 91 13.28 8.47 8.39
N PRO A 92 13.64 7.72 9.44
CA PRO A 92 12.79 6.82 10.20
C PRO A 92 12.05 7.50 11.36
N GLY A 93 10.79 7.10 11.58
CA GLY A 93 10.07 7.32 12.83
C GLY A 93 9.55 8.72 13.10
N ARG A 94 9.74 9.69 12.22
CA ARG A 94 9.21 11.05 12.38
C ARG A 94 7.96 11.24 11.55
N PHE A 95 6.91 11.82 12.16
CA PHE A 95 5.70 12.18 11.45
C PHE A 95 4.92 13.28 12.17
N LEU A 96 4.02 13.91 11.42
CA LEU A 96 3.08 14.92 11.87
C LEU A 96 1.71 14.63 11.27
N PHE A 97 0.69 14.48 12.12
CA PHE A 97 -0.70 14.64 11.73
C PHE A 97 -1.21 15.96 12.29
N ASN A 98 -1.54 16.88 11.41
CA ASN A 98 -2.14 18.16 11.77
C ASN A 98 -3.62 18.14 11.37
N TYR A 99 -4.50 17.78 12.31
CA TYR A 99 -5.94 17.82 12.12
C TYR A 99 -6.41 19.28 12.13
N GLN A 100 -7.17 19.64 11.11
CA GLN A 100 -7.67 21.00 10.91
C GLN A 100 -9.20 21.10 11.09
N LYS A 101 -9.92 20.01 10.85
CA LYS A 101 -11.38 19.94 10.96
C LYS A 101 -11.84 18.60 11.54
N PRO A 102 -12.94 18.55 12.30
CA PRO A 102 -13.69 19.70 12.86
C PRO A 102 -12.96 20.34 14.05
N PHE A 103 -12.03 19.63 14.70
CA PHE A 103 -11.25 20.07 15.86
C PHE A 103 -9.77 20.13 15.52
N VAL A 104 -9.10 21.13 16.06
CA VAL A 104 -7.66 21.31 15.83
C VAL A 104 -6.89 20.42 16.81
N GLN A 105 -6.22 19.42 16.28
CA GLN A 105 -5.36 18.52 17.05
C GLN A 105 -4.04 18.31 16.30
N THR A 106 -2.95 18.18 17.04
CA THR A 106 -1.64 17.90 16.45
C THR A 106 -1.05 16.66 17.09
N LEU A 107 -0.62 15.72 16.26
CA LEU A 107 0.10 14.53 16.66
C LEU A 107 1.48 14.55 16.00
N VAL A 108 2.53 14.66 16.81
CA VAL A 108 3.94 14.72 16.34
C VAL A 108 4.74 13.61 16.95
N ALA A 109 5.41 12.84 16.11
CA ALA A 109 6.48 11.93 16.49
C ALA A 109 7.83 12.55 16.08
N ASP A 110 8.68 12.85 17.05
CA ASP A 110 9.97 13.52 16.83
C ASP A 110 11.15 12.54 16.71
N GLY A 111 10.90 11.24 16.82
CA GLY A 111 11.88 10.16 16.87
C GLY A 111 12.12 9.62 18.29
N GLN A 112 11.71 10.32 19.34
CA GLN A 112 11.83 9.93 20.74
C GLN A 112 10.49 9.97 21.47
N THR A 113 9.74 11.03 21.26
CA THR A 113 8.47 11.32 21.93
C THR A 113 7.34 11.40 20.93
N LEU A 114 6.21 10.82 21.27
CA LEU A 114 4.93 11.05 20.62
C LEU A 114 4.17 12.10 21.43
N TRP A 115 3.98 13.24 20.79
CA TRP A 115 3.25 14.38 21.33
C TRP A 115 1.84 14.40 20.75
N MET A 116 0.84 14.55 21.59
CA MET A 116 -0.56 14.77 21.21
C MET A 116 -1.02 16.07 21.84
N TYR A 117 -1.38 17.04 21.02
CA TYR A 117 -1.92 18.32 21.47
C TYR A 117 -3.37 18.48 21.03
N ASP A 118 -4.24 18.73 21.98
CA ASP A 118 -5.63 19.09 21.78
C ASP A 118 -5.76 20.60 22.06
N ALA A 119 -6.09 21.37 21.00
CA ALA A 119 -6.15 22.83 21.10
C ALA A 119 -7.36 23.31 21.91
N ASP A 120 -8.49 22.60 21.83
CA ASP A 120 -9.72 22.99 22.55
C ASP A 120 -9.57 22.79 24.06
N LEU A 121 -8.81 21.77 24.47
CA LEU A 121 -8.52 21.49 25.88
C LEU A 121 -7.24 22.20 26.35
N ASN A 122 -6.46 22.79 25.46
CA ASN A 122 -5.10 23.28 25.71
C ASN A 122 -4.25 22.26 26.48
N GLN A 123 -4.33 20.99 26.08
CA GLN A 123 -3.69 19.87 26.75
C GLN A 123 -2.72 19.14 25.83
N VAL A 124 -1.57 18.78 26.34
CA VAL A 124 -0.54 17.99 25.68
C VAL A 124 -0.36 16.68 26.40
N THR A 125 -0.38 15.56 25.68
CA THR A 125 0.07 14.26 26.17
C THR A 125 1.40 13.90 25.51
N ALA A 126 2.42 13.58 26.32
CA ALA A 126 3.74 13.17 25.84
C ALA A 126 4.04 11.73 26.28
N ARG A 127 4.33 10.84 25.33
CA ARG A 127 4.66 9.43 25.59
C ARG A 127 5.98 9.05 24.90
N LYS A 128 6.72 8.11 25.47
CA LYS A 128 7.88 7.54 24.80
C LYS A 128 7.44 6.86 23.50
N GLN A 129 7.96 7.35 22.36
CA GLN A 129 7.54 6.89 21.04
C GLN A 129 7.75 5.37 20.86
N ALA A 130 8.86 4.82 21.31
CA ALA A 130 9.16 3.39 21.20
C ALA A 130 8.14 2.48 21.91
N GLN A 131 7.44 2.99 22.93
CA GLN A 131 6.44 2.23 23.69
C GLN A 131 5.06 2.20 23.00
N VAL A 132 4.78 3.18 22.14
CA VAL A 132 3.44 3.36 21.56
C VAL A 132 3.38 3.14 20.06
N LEU A 133 4.50 3.19 19.34
CA LEU A 133 4.50 3.04 17.88
C LEU A 133 4.59 1.60 17.38
N GLY A 134 5.26 0.71 18.10
CA GLY A 134 5.60 -0.63 17.60
C GLY A 134 4.43 -1.46 17.08
N SER A 135 3.23 -1.21 17.60
CA SER A 135 2.00 -1.89 17.18
C SER A 135 0.97 -0.97 16.51
N THR A 136 1.35 0.25 16.09
CA THR A 136 0.44 1.21 15.49
C THR A 136 0.53 1.24 13.96
N PRO A 137 -0.55 1.64 13.24
CA PRO A 137 -0.51 1.83 11.80
C PRO A 137 0.55 2.86 11.36
N ALA A 138 0.86 3.84 12.22
CA ALA A 138 1.92 4.81 11.95
C ALA A 138 3.30 4.15 11.84
N ALA A 139 3.54 3.05 12.56
CA ALA A 139 4.78 2.27 12.40
C ALA A 139 4.94 1.77 10.96
N ILE A 140 3.90 1.25 10.32
CA ILE A 140 3.94 0.76 8.94
C ILE A 140 4.31 1.89 7.98
N LEU A 141 3.79 3.10 8.23
CA LEU A 141 4.03 4.25 7.35
C LEU A 141 5.39 4.92 7.57
N THR A 142 5.92 4.89 8.79
CA THR A 142 7.05 5.74 9.20
C THR A 142 8.27 4.99 9.72
N SER A 143 8.15 3.68 9.96
CA SER A 143 9.28 2.84 10.37
C SER A 143 10.39 2.78 9.33
N ALA A 144 11.43 2.06 9.67
CA ALA A 144 12.62 1.86 8.86
C ALA A 144 12.31 1.56 7.37
N ASN A 145 13.29 1.79 6.53
CA ASN A 145 13.23 1.63 5.07
C ASN A 145 13.09 0.16 4.61
N ASP A 146 12.75 -0.77 5.50
CA ASP A 146 12.79 -2.20 5.26
C ASP A 146 11.54 -2.89 5.82
N LEU A 147 10.77 -3.53 4.93
CA LEU A 147 9.63 -4.37 5.27
C LEU A 147 10.02 -5.50 6.25
N LYS A 148 11.26 -5.99 6.15
CA LYS A 148 11.77 -7.07 6.98
C LYS A 148 11.75 -6.72 8.48
N ALA A 149 12.02 -5.45 8.83
CA ALA A 149 11.94 -4.99 10.22
C ALA A 149 10.49 -5.06 10.74
N LEU A 150 9.51 -4.72 9.91
CA LEU A 150 8.09 -4.76 10.26
C LEU A 150 7.54 -6.20 10.35
N GLN A 151 8.16 -7.15 9.68
CA GLN A 151 7.79 -8.57 9.76
C GLN A 151 8.04 -9.19 11.15
N ALA A 152 8.79 -8.53 12.02
CA ALA A 152 8.90 -8.93 13.43
C ALA A 152 7.53 -8.85 14.13
N ASP A 153 6.78 -7.79 13.88
CA ASP A 153 5.54 -7.45 14.57
C ASP A 153 4.27 -7.76 13.78
N PHE A 154 4.36 -7.86 12.42
CA PHE A 154 3.22 -8.04 11.54
C PHE A 154 3.39 -9.21 10.59
N VAL A 155 2.26 -9.81 10.21
CA VAL A 155 2.13 -10.68 9.04
C VAL A 155 1.56 -9.86 7.90
N PHE A 156 2.24 -9.87 6.75
CA PHE A 156 1.84 -9.14 5.56
C PHE A 156 1.26 -10.07 4.50
N GLN A 157 0.18 -9.63 3.84
CA GLN A 157 -0.49 -10.35 2.76
C GLN A 157 -0.87 -9.37 1.65
N ALA A 158 -0.70 -9.78 0.39
CA ALA A 158 -1.28 -9.06 -0.72
C ALA A 158 -2.81 -9.27 -0.70
N GLU A 159 -3.54 -8.21 -1.01
CA GLU A 159 -4.99 -8.26 -1.21
C GLU A 159 -5.29 -8.03 -2.70
N PRO A 160 -6.45 -8.48 -3.20
CA PRO A 160 -6.85 -8.18 -4.58
C PRO A 160 -6.89 -6.68 -4.85
N ASP A 161 -6.41 -6.28 -6.02
CA ASP A 161 -6.49 -4.90 -6.48
C ASP A 161 -7.94 -4.45 -6.59
N LYS A 162 -8.19 -3.22 -6.14
CA LYS A 162 -9.53 -2.66 -6.12
C LYS A 162 -9.49 -1.17 -6.43
N GLU A 163 -10.39 -0.70 -7.30
CA GLU A 163 -10.54 0.71 -7.65
C GLU A 163 -9.24 1.34 -8.21
N GLY A 164 -8.43 0.54 -8.93
CA GLY A 164 -7.14 0.98 -9.47
C GLY A 164 -6.05 1.19 -8.41
N LEU A 165 -6.21 0.62 -7.22
CA LEU A 165 -5.24 0.66 -6.14
C LEU A 165 -4.73 -0.75 -5.83
N GLN A 166 -3.44 -0.86 -5.51
CA GLN A 166 -2.79 -2.09 -5.05
C GLN A 166 -2.92 -2.18 -3.53
N TRP A 167 -3.62 -3.21 -3.07
CA TRP A 167 -3.96 -3.40 -1.66
C TRP A 167 -3.06 -4.43 -0.98
N MET A 168 -2.73 -4.14 0.27
CA MET A 168 -2.07 -5.08 1.18
C MET A 168 -2.71 -5.04 2.55
N ARG A 169 -2.58 -6.15 3.28
CA ARG A 169 -3.00 -6.30 4.68
C ARG A 169 -1.79 -6.53 5.56
N ALA A 170 -1.75 -5.85 6.70
CA ALA A 170 -0.86 -6.14 7.80
C ALA A 170 -1.70 -6.57 9.01
N THR A 171 -1.40 -7.75 9.53
CA THR A 171 -2.06 -8.29 10.74
C THR A 171 -1.03 -8.34 11.86
N PRO A 172 -1.24 -7.65 13.00
CA PRO A 172 -0.35 -7.76 14.15
C PRO A 172 -0.23 -9.20 14.62
N LYS A 173 0.99 -9.62 15.00
CA LYS A 173 1.24 -10.94 15.60
C LYS A 173 0.80 -11.00 17.05
N ALA A 174 0.91 -9.88 17.77
CA ALA A 174 0.40 -9.73 19.13
C ALA A 174 -1.13 -9.74 19.11
N LYS A 175 -1.74 -10.65 19.88
CA LYS A 175 -3.19 -10.84 19.92
C LYS A 175 -3.90 -9.98 20.98
N ASP A 176 -3.14 -9.43 21.91
CA ASP A 176 -3.59 -8.58 23.01
C ASP A 176 -3.57 -7.09 22.67
N GLY A 177 -3.17 -6.76 21.44
CA GLY A 177 -3.14 -5.39 20.92
C GLY A 177 -4.53 -4.84 20.61
N GLN A 178 -4.62 -3.50 20.59
CA GLN A 178 -5.86 -2.79 20.24
C GLN A 178 -6.16 -2.81 18.73
N ILE A 179 -5.20 -3.20 17.88
CA ILE A 179 -5.36 -3.24 16.42
C ILE A 179 -5.55 -4.68 15.98
N GLN A 180 -6.60 -4.92 15.22
CA GLN A 180 -6.92 -6.23 14.64
C GLN A 180 -6.30 -6.40 13.24
N SER A 181 -6.40 -5.38 12.42
CA SER A 181 -5.81 -5.37 11.08
C SER A 181 -5.59 -3.95 10.55
N VAL A 182 -4.64 -3.85 9.64
CA VAL A 182 -4.37 -2.63 8.87
C VAL A 182 -4.38 -3.00 7.39
N LEU A 183 -5.15 -2.28 6.58
CA LEU A 183 -5.08 -2.33 5.13
C LEU A 183 -4.42 -1.05 4.64
N ALA A 184 -3.49 -1.18 3.70
CA ALA A 184 -2.93 -0.05 3.00
C ALA A 184 -3.13 -0.24 1.49
N ALA A 185 -3.43 0.86 0.81
CA ALA A 185 -3.59 0.87 -0.63
C ALA A 185 -2.69 1.92 -1.26
N PHE A 186 -2.09 1.56 -2.37
CA PHE A 186 -1.16 2.38 -3.10
C PHE A 186 -1.70 2.67 -4.50
N ARG A 187 -1.42 3.86 -4.99
CA ARG A 187 -1.67 4.28 -6.37
C ARG A 187 -0.34 4.38 -7.09
N ASP A 188 -0.26 3.82 -8.28
CA ASP A 188 0.89 4.01 -9.14
C ASP A 188 0.94 5.46 -9.63
N THR A 189 2.13 6.04 -9.56
CA THR A 189 2.44 7.36 -10.11
C THR A 189 3.77 7.31 -10.86
N ASP A 190 4.05 8.33 -11.67
CA ASP A 190 5.32 8.45 -12.39
C ASP A 190 6.54 8.50 -11.46
N LYS A 191 6.32 8.78 -10.17
CA LYS A 191 7.37 8.83 -9.13
C LYS A 191 7.39 7.59 -8.23
N GLY A 192 6.70 6.51 -8.65
CA GLY A 192 6.51 5.29 -7.86
C GLY A 192 5.20 5.28 -7.08
N PRO A 193 4.98 4.25 -6.25
CA PRO A 193 3.73 4.10 -5.52
C PRO A 193 3.54 5.22 -4.49
N ALA A 194 2.34 5.78 -4.48
CA ALA A 194 1.90 6.77 -3.51
C ALA A 194 0.86 6.14 -2.57
N LEU A 195 0.97 6.37 -1.26
CA LEU A 195 -0.04 5.95 -0.30
C LEU A 195 -1.36 6.67 -0.61
N ALA A 196 -2.41 5.90 -0.87
CA ALA A 196 -3.74 6.40 -1.21
C ALA A 196 -4.75 6.19 -0.08
N VAL A 197 -4.70 5.03 0.58
CA VAL A 197 -5.63 4.69 1.68
C VAL A 197 -4.89 3.96 2.79
N LEU A 198 -5.27 4.26 4.02
CA LEU A 198 -4.92 3.47 5.21
C LEU A 198 -6.20 3.18 5.99
N GLU A 199 -6.54 1.91 6.14
CA GLU A 199 -7.68 1.47 6.91
C GLU A 199 -7.22 0.69 8.13
N VAL A 200 -7.78 1.00 9.27
CA VAL A 200 -7.48 0.36 10.55
C VAL A 200 -8.76 -0.20 11.13
N GLN A 201 -8.74 -1.47 11.46
CA GLN A 201 -9.77 -2.14 12.25
C GLN A 201 -9.22 -2.40 13.65
N ASP A 202 -9.90 -1.88 14.68
CA ASP A 202 -9.51 -2.17 16.06
C ASP A 202 -10.23 -3.40 16.64
N SER A 203 -9.78 -3.84 17.82
CA SER A 203 -10.36 -4.98 18.55
C SER A 203 -11.77 -4.72 19.10
N PHE A 204 -12.23 -3.46 19.09
CA PHE A 204 -13.57 -3.08 19.54
C PHE A 204 -14.56 -2.99 18.37
N GLY A 205 -14.13 -3.31 17.15
CA GLY A 205 -14.94 -3.25 15.93
C GLY A 205 -15.04 -1.85 15.32
N GLN A 206 -14.26 -0.88 15.81
CA GLN A 206 -14.19 0.44 15.19
C GLN A 206 -13.33 0.36 13.93
N ARG A 207 -13.78 1.01 12.87
CA ARG A 207 -13.08 1.12 11.59
C ARG A 207 -12.69 2.58 11.34
N SER A 208 -11.41 2.82 11.10
CA SER A 208 -10.86 4.12 10.74
C SER A 208 -10.27 4.05 9.34
N VAL A 209 -10.73 4.90 8.43
CA VAL A 209 -10.25 5.00 7.04
C VAL A 209 -9.67 6.38 6.82
N LEU A 210 -8.37 6.42 6.50
CA LEU A 210 -7.69 7.63 6.03
C LEU A 210 -7.52 7.54 4.52
N THR A 211 -8.04 8.53 3.82
CA THR A 211 -7.83 8.71 2.37
C THR A 211 -6.85 9.85 2.17
N PHE A 212 -5.77 9.60 1.43
CA PHE A 212 -4.73 10.56 1.16
C PHE A 212 -4.86 11.13 -0.26
N THR A 213 -4.72 12.45 -0.36
CA THR A 213 -4.76 13.19 -1.62
C THR A 213 -3.60 14.17 -1.69
N ALA A 214 -3.32 14.72 -2.87
CA ALA A 214 -2.23 15.67 -3.11
C ALA A 214 -0.89 15.19 -2.53
N TYR A 215 -0.57 13.89 -2.74
CA TYR A 215 0.66 13.30 -2.22
C TYR A 215 1.89 13.90 -2.91
N GLU A 216 2.82 14.40 -2.11
CA GLU A 216 4.15 14.86 -2.52
C GLU A 216 5.20 13.86 -2.03
N SER A 217 5.96 13.29 -2.95
CA SER A 217 7.07 12.38 -2.63
C SER A 217 8.36 13.16 -2.46
N ASN A 218 9.06 12.89 -1.36
CA ASN A 218 10.35 13.46 -1.02
C ASN A 218 10.42 15.00 -0.98
N PRO A 219 9.40 15.71 -0.40
CA PRO A 219 9.53 17.13 -0.14
C PRO A 219 10.68 17.41 0.83
N ALA A 220 11.31 18.56 0.69
CA ALA A 220 12.29 19.03 1.66
C ALA A 220 11.58 19.59 2.89
N PHE A 221 11.98 19.10 4.08
CA PHE A 221 11.52 19.65 5.35
C PHE A 221 12.65 20.36 6.10
N SER A 222 12.29 21.37 6.88
CA SER A 222 13.21 21.98 7.83
C SER A 222 13.50 21.04 9.00
N ALA A 223 14.62 21.20 9.68
CA ALA A 223 14.98 20.41 10.86
C ALA A 223 13.96 20.54 12.01
N THR A 224 13.15 21.61 12.00
CA THR A 224 12.14 21.90 13.03
C THR A 224 10.74 21.37 12.70
N ASN A 225 10.52 20.83 11.50
CA ASN A 225 9.19 20.44 11.03
C ASN A 225 8.52 19.38 11.91
N PHE A 226 9.32 18.48 12.49
CA PHE A 226 8.86 17.40 13.37
C PHE A 226 9.22 17.64 14.85
N GLN A 227 9.53 18.88 15.23
CA GLN A 227 9.74 19.27 16.61
C GLN A 227 8.46 19.85 17.19
N PHE A 228 8.06 19.37 18.35
CA PHE A 228 6.90 19.91 19.07
C PHE A 228 7.34 20.66 20.30
N LYS A 229 6.79 21.86 20.46
CA LYS A 229 6.96 22.67 21.66
C LYS A 229 5.57 22.96 22.24
N PRO A 230 5.27 22.53 23.48
CA PRO A 230 4.00 22.85 24.11
C PRO A 230 3.70 24.33 24.07
N PRO A 231 2.48 24.73 23.68
CA PRO A 231 2.06 26.11 23.73
C PRO A 231 2.10 26.69 25.16
N PRO A 232 2.25 28.00 25.33
CA PRO A 232 2.19 28.64 26.64
C PRO A 232 0.88 28.29 27.39
N GLY A 233 0.99 27.89 28.64
CA GLY A 233 -0.17 27.55 29.47
C GLY A 233 -0.83 26.20 29.16
N ALA A 234 -0.28 25.39 28.27
CA ALA A 234 -0.80 24.04 28.04
C ALA A 234 -0.48 23.12 29.22
N ASP A 235 -1.48 22.33 29.63
CA ASP A 235 -1.29 21.24 30.60
C ASP A 235 -0.54 20.07 29.92
N VAL A 236 0.59 19.62 30.51
CA VAL A 236 1.45 18.58 29.92
C VAL A 236 1.42 17.32 30.74
N LEU A 237 0.70 16.31 30.24
CA LEU A 237 0.58 14.99 30.84
C LEU A 237 1.70 14.05 30.31
N ARG A 238 2.35 13.31 31.23
CA ARG A 238 3.36 12.27 30.93
C ARG A 238 2.98 10.97 31.63
N PRO A 239 2.00 10.22 31.10
CA PRO A 239 1.53 8.95 31.69
C PRO A 239 2.56 7.82 31.48
#